data_34f2eae6f342e2dfc561bee9a2257058
#
_entry.id   34f2eae6f342e2dfc561bee9a2257058
#
_cell.length_a   1.000
_cell.length_b   1.000
_cell.length_c   1.000
_cell.angle_alpha   90.00
_cell.angle_beta   90.00
_cell.angle_gamma   90.00
#
_symmetry.space_group_name_H-M   'P 1'
#
loop_
_entity.id
_entity.type
_entity.pdbx_description
1 polymer ?
#
loop_
_entity_poly.entity_id
_entity_poly.type
_entity_poly.pdbx_seq_one_letter_code
_entity_poly.pdbx_strand_id
1 'polypeptide(L)'
;MSIVSADFEHEIPNGSKLYCGKSADVKRDIESVASTILKQYKFDEIVTPFFSYHQHLSVDATNLLRFSDSLNHEISLRADSTVDTVRIVLRRLKANEPKRWFYIQPVFRYPSQEIYQIGAELIGENDILKSINIVAKLF
;
A
#
# COMPACT_ATOMS: atom_id res chain seq x y z
N MET A 1 -5.98 19.32 26.79
CA MET A 1 -7.42 19.17 27.05
C MET A 1 -7.98 18.12 26.09
N SER A 2 -8.65 17.13 26.61
CA SER A 2 -9.30 16.13 25.74
C SER A 2 -10.59 16.73 25.19
N ILE A 3 -10.74 16.69 23.88
CA ILE A 3 -11.96 17.08 23.17
C ILE A 3 -12.77 15.87 22.73
N VAL A 4 -12.28 14.66 23.07
CA VAL A 4 -13.01 13.42 22.76
C VAL A 4 -14.06 13.21 23.85
N SER A 5 -15.33 13.21 23.45
CA SER A 5 -16.41 12.94 24.38
C SER A 5 -16.45 11.46 24.78
N ALA A 6 -17.13 11.14 25.89
CA ALA A 6 -17.31 9.76 26.30
C ALA A 6 -17.97 8.88 25.23
N ASP A 7 -18.77 9.50 24.35
CA ASP A 7 -19.42 8.78 23.25
C ASP A 7 -18.43 8.24 22.21
N PHE A 8 -17.22 8.80 22.12
CA PHE A 8 -16.20 8.37 21.18
C PHE A 8 -15.11 7.50 21.80
N GLU A 9 -15.18 7.22 23.09
CA GLU A 9 -14.11 6.48 23.78
C GLU A 9 -13.84 5.10 23.19
N HIS A 10 -14.89 4.42 22.74
CA HIS A 10 -14.80 3.07 22.15
C HIS A 10 -15.01 3.04 20.66
N GLU A 11 -15.11 4.21 20.03
CA GLU A 11 -15.31 4.33 18.60
C GLU A 11 -13.99 4.35 17.86
N ILE A 12 -14.02 3.93 16.60
CA ILE A 12 -12.91 4.12 15.68
C ILE A 12 -13.33 5.12 14.60
N PRO A 13 -12.38 5.89 14.02
CA PRO A 13 -12.71 6.84 12.97
C PRO A 13 -13.42 6.17 11.79
N ASN A 14 -14.40 6.86 11.22
CA ASN A 14 -15.16 6.36 10.09
C ASN A 14 -14.23 6.13 8.89
N GLY A 15 -14.28 4.94 8.29
CA GLY A 15 -13.39 4.54 7.20
C GLY A 15 -12.14 3.79 7.67
N SER A 16 -11.85 3.79 8.98
CA SER A 16 -10.82 2.93 9.58
C SER A 16 -11.28 1.49 9.60
N LYS A 17 -10.34 0.57 9.71
CA LYS A 17 -10.61 -0.88 9.68
C LYS A 17 -10.16 -1.53 10.97
N LEU A 18 -11.03 -2.36 11.52
CA LEU A 18 -10.73 -3.23 12.65
C LEU A 18 -10.91 -4.68 12.22
N TYR A 19 -9.88 -5.46 12.38
CA TYR A 19 -9.91 -6.91 12.14
C TYR A 19 -9.59 -7.63 13.44
N CYS A 20 -10.47 -8.52 13.87
CA CYS A 20 -10.22 -9.30 15.09
C CYS A 20 -10.88 -10.68 14.98
N GLY A 21 -10.27 -11.66 15.64
CA GLY A 21 -10.76 -13.03 15.63
C GLY A 21 -10.86 -13.57 14.20
N LYS A 22 -12.03 -14.04 13.83
CA LYS A 22 -12.24 -14.66 12.51
C LYS A 22 -11.94 -13.73 11.34
N SER A 23 -12.29 -12.46 11.43
CA SER A 23 -12.00 -11.52 10.34
C SER A 23 -10.50 -11.29 10.15
N ALA A 24 -9.75 -11.26 11.26
CA ALA A 24 -8.28 -11.17 11.17
C ALA A 24 -7.68 -12.45 10.59
N ASP A 25 -8.23 -13.62 10.94
CA ASP A 25 -7.79 -14.90 10.39
C ASP A 25 -8.01 -14.96 8.87
N VAL A 26 -9.20 -14.56 8.41
CA VAL A 26 -9.52 -14.52 6.98
C VAL A 26 -8.58 -13.56 6.25
N LYS A 27 -8.35 -12.37 6.81
CA LYS A 27 -7.42 -11.40 6.23
C LYS A 27 -6.01 -12.00 6.11
N ARG A 28 -5.52 -12.66 7.15
CA ARG A 28 -4.21 -13.30 7.15
C ARG A 28 -4.12 -14.43 6.13
N ASP A 29 -5.17 -15.22 5.98
CA ASP A 29 -5.23 -16.31 5.02
C ASP A 29 -5.15 -15.77 3.58
N ILE A 30 -5.88 -14.70 3.28
CA ILE A 30 -5.83 -14.03 1.97
C ILE A 30 -4.41 -13.53 1.68
N GLU A 31 -3.79 -12.86 2.64
CA GLU A 31 -2.43 -12.35 2.51
C GLU A 31 -1.42 -13.50 2.29
N SER A 32 -1.57 -14.59 3.02
CA SER A 32 -0.70 -15.77 2.91
C SER A 32 -0.81 -16.43 1.53
N VAL A 33 -2.03 -16.62 1.04
CA VAL A 33 -2.27 -17.21 -0.28
C VAL A 33 -1.69 -16.31 -1.38
N ALA A 34 -1.96 -15.01 -1.32
CA ALA A 34 -1.44 -14.07 -2.31
C ALA A 34 0.09 -14.03 -2.31
N SER A 35 0.70 -13.98 -1.12
CA SER A 35 2.16 -14.02 -0.97
C SER A 35 2.75 -15.30 -1.57
N THR A 36 2.15 -16.44 -1.30
CA THR A 36 2.61 -17.72 -1.82
C THR A 36 2.56 -17.75 -3.35
N ILE A 37 1.44 -17.33 -3.94
CA ILE A 37 1.27 -17.30 -5.39
C ILE A 37 2.29 -16.36 -6.04
N LEU A 38 2.43 -15.14 -5.51
CA LEU A 38 3.34 -14.14 -6.07
C LEU A 38 4.80 -14.60 -5.98
N LYS A 39 5.20 -15.26 -4.90
CA LYS A 39 6.54 -15.81 -4.78
C LYS A 39 6.78 -16.97 -5.76
N GLN A 40 5.77 -17.76 -6.06
CA GLN A 40 5.86 -18.80 -7.11
C GLN A 40 6.14 -18.19 -8.49
N TYR A 41 5.65 -17.00 -8.75
CA TYR A 41 5.91 -16.25 -9.99
C TYR A 41 7.18 -15.39 -9.92
N LYS A 42 8.02 -15.61 -8.90
CA LYS A 42 9.31 -14.94 -8.73
C LYS A 42 9.19 -13.44 -8.42
N PHE A 43 8.12 -13.05 -7.73
CA PHE A 43 8.02 -11.71 -7.15
C PHE A 43 8.74 -11.66 -5.81
N ASP A 44 9.47 -10.58 -5.59
CA ASP A 44 10.01 -10.25 -4.27
C ASP A 44 9.05 -9.31 -3.54
N GLU A 45 8.98 -9.42 -2.24
CA GLU A 45 8.14 -8.54 -1.44
C GLU A 45 8.84 -7.23 -1.14
N ILE A 46 8.09 -6.13 -1.22
CA ILE A 46 8.54 -4.82 -0.79
C ILE A 46 7.52 -4.25 0.20
N VAL A 47 8.03 -3.63 1.26
CA VAL A 47 7.21 -2.86 2.19
C VAL A 47 7.72 -1.43 2.13
N THR A 48 6.92 -0.53 1.56
CA THR A 48 7.30 0.87 1.44
C THR A 48 6.98 1.64 2.72
N PRO A 49 7.64 2.79 2.97
CA PRO A 49 7.30 3.60 4.13
C PRO A 49 5.85 4.09 4.12
N PHE A 50 5.26 4.29 5.28
CA PHE A 50 3.94 4.92 5.39
C PHE A 50 3.98 6.39 4.98
N PHE A 51 5.11 7.05 5.17
CA PHE A 51 5.30 8.48 4.87
C PHE A 51 5.94 8.63 3.50
N SER A 52 5.43 9.59 2.72
CA SER A 52 5.90 9.81 1.36
C SER A 52 5.97 11.29 1.02
N TYR A 53 6.97 11.66 0.21
CA TYR A 53 7.07 13.01 -0.37
C TYR A 53 6.40 13.08 -1.76
N HIS A 54 5.98 11.97 -2.34
CA HIS A 54 5.69 11.88 -3.77
C HIS A 54 4.27 11.46 -4.13
N GLN A 55 3.37 11.35 -3.15
CA GLN A 55 2.01 10.87 -3.40
C GLN A 55 1.20 11.80 -4.30
N HIS A 56 1.55 13.09 -4.36
CA HIS A 56 0.92 14.05 -5.27
C HIS A 56 1.10 13.69 -6.75
N LEU A 57 2.03 12.78 -7.07
CA LEU A 57 2.24 12.31 -8.44
C LEU A 57 1.20 11.27 -8.88
N SER A 58 0.47 10.68 -7.97
CA SER A 58 -0.48 9.59 -8.27
C SER A 58 -1.90 9.85 -7.77
N VAL A 59 -2.05 10.67 -6.75
CA VAL A 59 -3.34 10.89 -6.08
C VAL A 59 -3.58 12.39 -5.96
N ASP A 60 -4.83 12.80 -6.21
CA ASP A 60 -5.24 14.20 -6.04
C ASP A 60 -4.93 14.67 -4.61
N ALA A 61 -4.38 15.87 -4.50
CA ALA A 61 -3.97 16.46 -3.22
C ALA A 61 -5.11 16.54 -2.20
N THR A 62 -6.36 16.65 -2.66
CA THR A 62 -7.53 16.68 -1.76
C THR A 62 -7.79 15.34 -1.07
N ASN A 63 -7.24 14.25 -1.59
CA ASN A 63 -7.38 12.92 -1.03
C ASN A 63 -6.19 12.51 -0.14
N LEU A 64 -5.19 13.38 0.01
CA LEU A 64 -3.99 13.08 0.79
C LEU A 64 -4.16 13.50 2.24
N LEU A 65 -3.67 12.65 3.15
CA LEU A 65 -3.47 13.00 4.55
C LEU A 65 -2.07 13.61 4.68
N ARG A 66 -2.01 14.95 4.74
CA ARG A 66 -0.78 15.72 4.66
C ARG A 66 -0.43 16.36 5.99
N PHE A 67 0.86 16.47 6.26
CA PHE A 67 1.38 17.16 7.43
C PHE A 67 2.83 17.60 7.17
N SER A 68 3.41 18.35 8.10
CA SER A 68 4.77 18.83 7.99
C SER A 68 5.70 18.08 8.93
N ASP A 69 6.91 17.80 8.48
CA ASP A 69 7.97 17.27 9.34
C ASP A 69 8.63 18.39 10.17
N SER A 70 9.65 18.02 10.96
CA SER A 70 10.37 18.98 11.81
C SER A 70 11.14 20.05 11.03
N LEU A 71 11.40 19.83 9.75
CA LEU A 71 12.09 20.75 8.85
C LEU A 71 11.12 21.49 7.93
N ASN A 72 9.83 21.44 8.23
CA ASN A 72 8.75 22.07 7.47
C ASN A 72 8.62 21.56 6.02
N HIS A 73 9.02 20.31 5.76
CA HIS A 73 8.71 19.65 4.51
C HIS A 73 7.31 19.07 4.57
N GLU A 74 6.57 19.19 3.48
CA GLU A 74 5.26 18.54 3.38
C GLU A 74 5.45 17.05 3.10
N ILE A 75 4.83 16.23 3.94
CA ILE A 75 4.76 14.78 3.75
C ILE A 75 3.31 14.34 3.81
N SER A 76 3.04 13.16 3.28
CA SER A 76 1.71 12.56 3.36
C SER A 76 1.81 11.11 3.78
N LEU A 77 0.70 10.57 4.27
CA LEU A 77 0.58 9.13 4.39
C LEU A 77 0.44 8.52 2.98
N ARG A 78 0.95 7.33 2.82
CA ARG A 78 0.88 6.56 1.58
C ARG A 78 -0.59 6.41 1.13
N ALA A 79 -0.94 6.98 -0.02
CA ALA A 79 -2.29 6.93 -0.59
C ALA A 79 -2.39 5.94 -1.75
N ASP A 80 -1.24 5.58 -2.35
CA ASP A 80 -1.10 4.57 -3.38
C ASP A 80 0.32 3.99 -3.31
N SER A 81 0.46 2.72 -3.64
CA SER A 81 1.74 2.03 -3.49
C SER A 81 2.57 1.97 -4.77
N THR A 82 1.97 2.22 -5.93
CA THR A 82 2.62 2.03 -7.23
C THR A 82 3.80 3.00 -7.43
N VAL A 83 3.54 4.29 -7.31
CA VAL A 83 4.58 5.32 -7.59
C VAL A 83 5.76 5.17 -6.64
N ASP A 84 5.51 5.02 -5.36
CA ASP A 84 6.59 4.87 -4.37
C ASP A 84 7.41 3.60 -4.63
N THR A 85 6.74 2.49 -4.95
CA THR A 85 7.42 1.23 -5.28
C THR A 85 8.32 1.40 -6.50
N VAL A 86 7.80 1.97 -7.58
CA VAL A 86 8.57 2.18 -8.81
C VAL A 86 9.77 3.10 -8.56
N ARG A 87 9.55 4.19 -7.84
CA ARG A 87 10.63 5.15 -7.53
C ARG A 87 11.73 4.51 -6.67
N ILE A 88 11.36 3.76 -5.66
CA ILE A 88 12.33 3.07 -4.80
C ILE A 88 13.13 2.05 -5.60
N VAL A 89 12.47 1.24 -6.41
CA VAL A 89 13.14 0.22 -7.21
C VAL A 89 14.11 0.85 -8.20
N LEU A 90 13.67 1.87 -8.94
CA LEU A 90 14.50 2.48 -9.98
C LEU A 90 15.63 3.37 -9.43
N ARG A 91 15.40 4.05 -8.33
CA ARG A 91 16.34 5.06 -7.84
C ARG A 91 17.18 4.57 -6.66
N ARG A 92 16.60 3.78 -5.77
CA ARG A 92 17.28 3.37 -4.56
C ARG A 92 17.89 1.97 -4.67
N LEU A 93 17.16 1.04 -5.25
CA LEU A 93 17.63 -0.33 -5.42
C LEU A 93 18.47 -0.52 -6.70
N LYS A 94 18.45 0.47 -7.60
CA LYS A 94 19.22 0.49 -8.85
C LYS A 94 19.09 -0.80 -9.64
N ALA A 95 17.85 -1.27 -9.78
CA ALA A 95 17.56 -2.49 -10.51
C ALA A 95 17.83 -2.28 -12.01
N ASN A 96 18.82 -2.97 -12.57
CA ASN A 96 19.18 -2.91 -13.99
C ASN A 96 18.45 -3.97 -14.84
N GLU A 97 17.73 -4.88 -14.20
CA GLU A 97 17.00 -5.96 -14.84
C GLU A 97 15.51 -5.88 -14.55
N PRO A 98 14.65 -6.51 -15.37
CA PRO A 98 13.24 -6.60 -15.06
C PRO A 98 13.07 -7.16 -13.67
N LYS A 99 12.31 -6.45 -12.84
CA LYS A 99 12.07 -6.85 -11.46
C LYS A 99 10.58 -7.01 -11.24
N ARG A 100 10.26 -8.00 -10.44
CA ARG A 100 8.90 -8.30 -10.02
C ARG A 100 8.80 -8.05 -8.53
N TRP A 101 7.98 -7.08 -8.15
CA TRP A 101 7.79 -6.68 -6.76
C TRP A 101 6.33 -6.77 -6.40
N PHE A 102 6.02 -7.25 -5.22
CA PHE A 102 4.66 -7.21 -4.70
C PHE A 102 4.64 -6.59 -3.31
N TYR A 103 3.49 -6.08 -2.95
CA TYR A 103 3.27 -5.51 -1.64
C TYR A 103 1.90 -5.93 -1.11
N ILE A 104 1.82 -6.05 0.21
CA ILE A 104 0.59 -6.29 0.96
C ILE A 104 0.60 -5.27 2.08
N GLN A 105 -0.07 -4.15 1.88
CA GLN A 105 0.02 -3.02 2.80
C GLN A 105 -1.18 -2.09 2.65
N PRO A 106 -1.53 -1.36 3.73
CA PRO A 106 -2.63 -0.40 3.64
C PRO A 106 -2.19 0.88 2.95
N VAL A 107 -3.16 1.56 2.33
CA VAL A 107 -3.05 2.94 1.89
C VAL A 107 -4.10 3.76 2.63
N PHE A 108 -3.87 5.06 2.68
CA PHE A 108 -4.66 5.97 3.50
C PHE A 108 -5.13 7.16 2.67
N ARG A 109 -6.39 7.53 2.80
CA ARG A 109 -6.95 8.66 2.08
C ARG A 109 -7.78 9.53 3.01
N TYR A 110 -7.79 10.80 2.71
CA TYR A 110 -8.59 11.77 3.44
C TYR A 110 -10.08 11.40 3.37
N PRO A 111 -10.87 11.53 4.45
CA PRO A 111 -10.45 12.06 5.76
C PRO A 111 -9.82 11.02 6.70
N SER A 112 -10.22 9.76 6.65
CA SER A 112 -9.70 8.72 7.55
C SER A 112 -9.95 7.34 6.98
N GLN A 113 -9.71 7.17 5.68
CA GLN A 113 -9.91 5.90 5.00
C GLN A 113 -8.64 5.06 5.04
N GLU A 114 -8.78 3.80 5.44
CA GLU A 114 -7.76 2.77 5.33
C GLU A 114 -8.20 1.74 4.30
N ILE A 115 -7.34 1.47 3.32
CA ILE A 115 -7.62 0.49 2.28
C ILE A 115 -6.45 -0.48 2.24
N TYR A 116 -6.69 -1.75 2.56
CA TYR A 116 -5.66 -2.78 2.45
C TYR A 116 -5.54 -3.22 1.02
N GLN A 117 -4.33 -3.12 0.48
CA GLN A 117 -4.03 -3.42 -0.91
C GLN A 117 -3.08 -4.62 -1.02
N ILE A 118 -3.36 -5.46 -2.00
CA ILE A 118 -2.40 -6.41 -2.53
C ILE A 118 -2.11 -5.95 -3.95
N GLY A 119 -0.85 -5.67 -4.25
CA GLY A 119 -0.46 -5.20 -5.57
C GLY A 119 0.86 -5.78 -6.01
N ALA A 120 1.08 -5.75 -7.29
CA ALA A 120 2.31 -6.25 -7.90
C ALA A 120 2.74 -5.35 -9.06
N GLU A 121 4.05 -5.14 -9.17
CA GLU A 121 4.64 -4.31 -10.20
C GLU A 121 5.63 -5.15 -11.01
N LEU A 122 5.45 -5.11 -12.32
CA LEU A 122 6.35 -5.74 -13.29
C LEU A 122 7.18 -4.64 -13.97
N ILE A 123 8.33 -4.34 -13.40
CA ILE A 123 9.16 -3.25 -13.89
C ILE A 123 10.09 -3.78 -14.98
N GLY A 124 10.01 -3.18 -16.18
CA GLY A 124 10.77 -3.60 -17.33
C GLY A 124 10.18 -4.79 -18.09
N GLU A 125 9.01 -5.24 -17.73
CA GLU A 125 8.30 -6.34 -18.39
C GLU A 125 7.31 -5.77 -19.42
N ASN A 126 7.37 -6.25 -20.66
CA ASN A 126 6.52 -5.78 -21.75
C ASN A 126 5.46 -6.83 -22.20
N ASP A 127 5.44 -7.99 -21.59
CA ASP A 127 4.52 -9.06 -21.97
C ASP A 127 3.19 -8.93 -21.21
N ILE A 128 2.19 -8.36 -21.88
CA ILE A 128 0.86 -8.15 -21.32
C ILE A 128 0.17 -9.49 -21.00
N LEU A 129 0.32 -10.50 -21.84
CA LEU A 129 -0.30 -11.82 -21.62
C LEU A 129 0.23 -12.47 -20.35
N LYS A 130 1.52 -12.33 -20.09
CA LYS A 130 2.15 -12.82 -18.87
C LYS A 130 1.59 -12.14 -17.64
N SER A 131 1.41 -10.82 -17.70
CA SER A 131 0.80 -10.06 -16.61
C SER A 131 -0.64 -10.49 -16.34
N ILE A 132 -1.43 -10.68 -17.38
CA ILE A 132 -2.82 -11.13 -17.27
C ILE A 132 -2.88 -12.53 -16.64
N ASN A 133 -2.01 -13.45 -17.05
CA ASN A 133 -1.98 -14.80 -16.49
C ASN A 133 -1.64 -14.80 -15.00
N ILE A 134 -0.73 -13.94 -14.56
CA ILE A 134 -0.38 -13.80 -13.16
C ILE A 134 -1.58 -13.29 -12.36
N VAL A 135 -2.24 -12.24 -12.85
CA VAL A 135 -3.43 -11.68 -12.18
C VAL A 135 -4.55 -12.72 -12.09
N ALA A 136 -4.77 -13.48 -13.17
CA ALA A 136 -5.80 -14.52 -13.19
C ALA A 136 -5.56 -15.60 -12.13
N LYS A 137 -4.32 -15.89 -11.77
CA LYS A 137 -4.00 -16.86 -10.72
C LYS A 137 -4.27 -16.36 -9.31
N LEU A 138 -4.35 -15.04 -9.11
CA LEU A 138 -4.68 -14.42 -7.82
C LEU A 138 -6.19 -14.46 -7.54
N PHE A 139 -7.00 -14.62 -8.55
CA PHE A 139 -8.45 -14.71 -8.47
C PHE A 139 -8.90 -16.08 -9.00
#